data_4d2ddf80b33fc684c1582be59a156192
#
_entry.id   4d2ddf80b33fc684c1582be59a156192
#
_cell.length_a   1.000
_cell.length_b   1.000
_cell.length_c   1.000
_cell.angle_alpha   90.00
_cell.angle_beta   90.00
_cell.angle_gamma   90.00
#
_symmetry.space_group_name_H-M   'P 1'
#
loop_
_entity.id
_entity.type
_entity.pdbx_description
1 polymer ?
#
loop_
_entity_poly.entity_id
_entity_poly.type
_entity_poly.pdbx_seq_one_letter_code
_entity_poly.pdbx_strand_id
1 'polypeptide(L)'
;MHFVGSARDGQTLDRLLQYLEIKQEIRLSALDTNGYDVVCLEGQRFRFANGREAFIEQMAADFPHQRHQLEQYFDIVEKVADASALHSLRHAESDAIVNTEYQLRSVNEVIDSVITDPLLAKVLVGSLPLYAAQKDKTPFSTHAFIMDFYNQSAFRVVGGSDQIALSLVRTIERYGGKVLVGSRVTKIVCDDHHATGVIVGNSEFLPCDYVISDAHPMRTLELIDSKLIRPAFRTRINSIPQTVGGFSVYLDFQDAAVPYQNYNFYGYSSPTPWGCEEYDDTSWPKGYLYMHFADYVPSPHTHPAYAKTGVIISYMQMQDVERWLGTQVGRRGEDYEEFKRQHAERLLAAVEQQFPGLRRHIRYYYTSTPLTYHDYTGAEGGGMYGVSHDINRGAACRVPHRTKIPNVLQTGQNINSHGILGVIVGTIVTCSELLTAERIFLQILEASKG
;
A
#
# COMPACT_ATOMS: atom_id res chain seq x y z
N MET A 1 0.25 2.22 -7.88
CA MET A 1 1.25 1.37 -7.19
C MET A 1 2.63 1.72 -7.74
N HIS A 2 3.63 1.83 -6.88
CA HIS A 2 4.93 2.37 -7.27
C HIS A 2 6.03 1.32 -7.35
N PHE A 3 5.97 0.28 -6.52
CA PHE A 3 6.88 -0.87 -6.53
C PHE A 3 6.25 -2.04 -5.80
N VAL A 4 6.81 -3.23 -6.00
CA VAL A 4 6.32 -4.48 -5.43
C VAL A 4 7.47 -5.29 -4.85
N GLY A 5 7.18 -6.11 -3.85
CA GLY A 5 8.13 -7.04 -3.26
C GLY A 5 7.90 -8.48 -3.70
N SER A 6 8.77 -9.36 -3.27
CA SER A 6 8.60 -10.82 -3.31
C SER A 6 8.15 -11.39 -4.68
N ALA A 7 8.71 -10.86 -5.78
CA ALA A 7 8.31 -11.19 -7.15
C ALA A 7 9.39 -11.92 -7.96
N ARG A 8 10.49 -12.40 -7.33
CA ARG A 8 11.40 -13.38 -7.96
C ARG A 8 10.69 -14.73 -8.08
N ASP A 9 11.15 -15.53 -9.03
CA ASP A 9 10.61 -16.85 -9.28
C ASP A 9 10.48 -17.67 -7.98
N GLY A 10 9.30 -18.20 -7.76
CA GLY A 10 8.93 -18.99 -6.58
C GLY A 10 8.64 -18.20 -5.30
N GLN A 11 8.79 -16.88 -5.28
CA GLN A 11 8.41 -16.06 -4.14
C GLN A 11 6.88 -15.79 -4.09
N THR A 12 6.42 -15.21 -3.00
CA THR A 12 4.98 -15.06 -2.72
C THR A 12 4.19 -14.35 -3.82
N LEU A 13 4.61 -13.13 -4.23
CA LEU A 13 3.88 -12.41 -5.26
C LEU A 13 4.00 -13.09 -6.63
N ASP A 14 5.14 -13.66 -6.94
CA ASP A 14 5.34 -14.42 -8.17
C ASP A 14 4.32 -15.56 -8.30
N ARG A 15 4.15 -16.38 -7.25
CA ARG A 15 3.16 -17.47 -7.21
C ARG A 15 1.74 -16.95 -7.39
N LEU A 16 1.40 -15.83 -6.76
CA LEU A 16 0.10 -15.20 -6.88
C LEU A 16 -0.16 -14.68 -8.30
N LEU A 17 0.85 -14.04 -8.93
CA LEU A 17 0.72 -13.57 -10.31
C LEU A 17 0.60 -14.75 -11.31
N GLN A 18 1.25 -15.87 -11.05
CA GLN A 18 1.07 -17.11 -11.83
C GLN A 18 -0.33 -17.68 -11.66
N TYR A 19 -0.83 -17.79 -10.43
CA TYR A 19 -2.18 -18.24 -10.13
C TYR A 19 -3.25 -17.38 -10.79
N LEU A 20 -3.06 -16.06 -10.82
CA LEU A 20 -3.93 -15.10 -11.51
C LEU A 20 -3.75 -15.09 -13.04
N GLU A 21 -2.82 -15.87 -13.57
CA GLU A 21 -2.47 -16.00 -14.98
C GLU A 21 -2.08 -14.68 -15.66
N ILE A 22 -1.44 -13.78 -14.90
CA ILE A 22 -1.02 -12.47 -15.40
C ILE A 22 0.50 -12.25 -15.35
N LYS A 23 1.28 -13.18 -14.80
CA LYS A 23 2.75 -13.06 -14.64
C LYS A 23 3.44 -12.68 -15.96
N GLN A 24 3.09 -13.36 -17.06
CA GLN A 24 3.74 -13.19 -18.36
C GLN A 24 3.39 -11.87 -19.06
N GLU A 25 2.36 -11.19 -18.60
CA GLU A 25 1.89 -9.94 -19.17
C GLU A 25 2.44 -8.70 -18.44
N ILE A 26 3.11 -8.90 -17.30
CA ILE A 26 3.65 -7.83 -16.45
C ILE A 26 5.16 -7.81 -16.56
N ARG A 27 5.71 -6.66 -16.98
CA ARG A 27 7.15 -6.47 -17.02
C ARG A 27 7.65 -5.90 -15.70
N LEU A 28 8.53 -6.65 -15.03
CA LEU A 28 9.15 -6.26 -13.78
C LEU A 28 10.64 -5.98 -13.96
N SER A 29 11.15 -4.93 -13.32
CA SER A 29 12.57 -4.60 -13.23
C SER A 29 12.98 -4.61 -11.77
N ALA A 30 14.00 -5.43 -11.43
CA ALA A 30 14.52 -5.49 -10.08
C ALA A 30 15.12 -4.15 -9.64
N LEU A 31 14.85 -3.74 -8.41
CA LEU A 31 15.56 -2.65 -7.76
C LEU A 31 16.98 -3.09 -7.35
N ASP A 32 17.81 -2.15 -6.94
CA ASP A 32 19.18 -2.41 -6.47
C ASP A 32 19.15 -3.36 -5.27
N THR A 33 19.69 -4.56 -5.44
CA THR A 33 19.71 -5.58 -4.38
C THR A 33 20.56 -5.17 -3.17
N ASN A 34 21.49 -4.24 -3.35
CA ASN A 34 22.33 -3.70 -2.27
C ASN A 34 21.73 -2.45 -1.61
N GLY A 35 20.49 -2.08 -1.98
CA GLY A 35 19.85 -0.90 -1.41
C GLY A 35 18.58 -0.53 -2.17
N TYR A 36 17.56 -1.40 -2.14
CA TYR A 36 16.28 -1.14 -2.79
C TYR A 36 15.53 0.05 -2.18
N ASP A 37 15.75 0.30 -0.89
CA ASP A 37 15.32 1.48 -0.16
C ASP A 37 16.53 2.21 0.43
N VAL A 38 16.50 3.53 0.40
CA VAL A 38 17.50 4.42 1.03
C VAL A 38 16.77 5.36 1.98
N VAL A 39 17.07 5.24 3.26
CA VAL A 39 16.54 6.12 4.31
C VAL A 39 17.56 7.21 4.60
N CYS A 40 17.17 8.46 4.42
CA CYS A 40 17.98 9.63 4.79
C CYS A 40 17.42 10.25 6.07
N LEU A 41 18.15 10.09 7.17
CA LEU A 41 17.78 10.55 8.50
C LEU A 41 18.98 11.23 9.16
N GLU A 42 18.77 12.40 9.77
CA GLU A 42 19.84 13.19 10.42
C GLU A 42 21.04 13.46 9.48
N GLY A 43 20.76 13.59 8.16
CA GLY A 43 21.79 13.85 7.13
C GLY A 43 22.58 12.62 6.69
N GLN A 44 22.34 11.45 7.26
CA GLN A 44 22.99 10.19 6.90
C GLN A 44 22.06 9.34 6.04
N ARG A 45 22.65 8.51 5.17
CA ARG A 45 21.91 7.61 4.25
C ARG A 45 22.17 6.17 4.62
N PHE A 46 21.10 5.43 4.91
CA PHE A 46 21.11 4.01 5.25
C PHE A 46 20.44 3.23 4.14
N ARG A 47 21.07 2.14 3.70
CA ARG A 47 20.60 1.34 2.55
C ARG A 47 20.00 0.02 3.03
N PHE A 48 18.83 -0.34 2.54
CA PHE A 48 18.17 -1.61 2.83
C PHE A 48 18.47 -2.60 1.70
N ALA A 49 19.34 -3.57 1.96
CA ALA A 49 19.67 -4.62 1.02
C ALA A 49 18.60 -5.72 0.99
N ASN A 50 18.45 -6.40 -0.16
CA ASN A 50 17.62 -7.59 -0.25
C ASN A 50 18.31 -8.82 0.35
N GLY A 51 17.54 -9.60 1.09
CA GLY A 51 18.01 -10.78 1.82
C GLY A 51 18.47 -10.45 3.23
N ARG A 52 18.12 -11.34 4.16
CA ARG A 52 18.41 -11.21 5.60
C ARG A 52 19.88 -10.90 5.87
N GLU A 53 20.78 -11.76 5.39
CA GLU A 53 22.22 -11.63 5.64
C GLU A 53 22.79 -10.34 5.09
N ALA A 54 22.44 -10.00 3.84
CA ALA A 54 22.90 -8.78 3.19
C ALA A 54 22.40 -7.52 3.91
N PHE A 55 21.14 -7.54 4.39
CA PHE A 55 20.59 -6.46 5.20
C PHE A 55 21.34 -6.31 6.53
N ILE A 56 21.56 -7.41 7.25
CA ILE A 56 22.26 -7.40 8.54
C ILE A 56 23.70 -6.91 8.35
N GLU A 57 24.40 -7.37 7.32
CA GLU A 57 25.77 -6.92 7.03
C GLU A 57 25.82 -5.44 6.69
N GLN A 58 24.88 -4.97 5.87
CA GLN A 58 24.77 -3.55 5.48
C GLN A 58 24.53 -2.66 6.70
N MET A 59 23.56 -3.03 7.55
CA MET A 59 23.27 -2.26 8.77
C MET A 59 24.38 -2.36 9.82
N ALA A 60 24.99 -3.54 9.99
CA ALA A 60 26.08 -3.75 10.93
C ALA A 60 27.37 -2.98 10.54
N ALA A 61 27.53 -2.59 9.27
CA ALA A 61 28.63 -1.71 8.86
C ALA A 61 28.48 -0.31 9.48
N ASP A 62 27.27 0.19 9.61
CA ASP A 62 26.95 1.50 10.24
C ASP A 62 26.76 1.35 11.76
N PHE A 63 26.28 0.18 12.23
CA PHE A 63 25.96 -0.13 13.63
C PHE A 63 26.65 -1.40 14.12
N PRO A 64 27.99 -1.46 14.22
CA PRO A 64 28.73 -2.72 14.45
C PRO A 64 28.40 -3.42 15.77
N HIS A 65 27.97 -2.68 16.78
CA HIS A 65 27.58 -3.22 18.08
C HIS A 65 26.16 -3.80 18.11
N GLN A 66 25.39 -3.67 17.02
CA GLN A 66 23.99 -4.10 16.93
C GLN A 66 23.80 -5.36 16.06
N ARG A 67 24.86 -6.01 15.58
CA ARG A 67 24.75 -7.17 14.69
C ARG A 67 23.86 -8.27 15.29
N HIS A 68 24.08 -8.63 16.52
CA HIS A 68 23.29 -9.67 17.20
C HIS A 68 21.82 -9.26 17.37
N GLN A 69 21.57 -7.99 17.69
CA GLN A 69 20.23 -7.46 17.79
C GLN A 69 19.50 -7.43 16.43
N LEU A 70 20.21 -7.14 15.35
CA LEU A 70 19.68 -7.24 13.99
C LEU A 70 19.31 -8.68 13.61
N GLU A 71 20.11 -9.67 14.01
CA GLU A 71 19.80 -11.09 13.84
C GLU A 71 18.51 -11.47 14.59
N GLN A 72 18.39 -11.06 15.87
CA GLN A 72 17.17 -11.28 16.66
C GLN A 72 15.96 -10.57 16.07
N TYR A 73 16.12 -9.36 15.57
CA TYR A 73 15.05 -8.63 14.91
C TYR A 73 14.52 -9.38 13.69
N PHE A 74 15.42 -9.91 12.83
CA PHE A 74 15.01 -10.70 11.67
C PHE A 74 14.40 -12.05 12.06
N ASP A 75 14.88 -12.71 13.13
CA ASP A 75 14.24 -13.93 13.67
C ASP A 75 12.76 -13.68 14.01
N ILE A 76 12.45 -12.50 14.58
CA ILE A 76 11.08 -12.12 14.88
C ILE A 76 10.30 -11.80 13.60
N VAL A 77 10.88 -11.03 12.67
CA VAL A 77 10.23 -10.68 11.39
C VAL A 77 9.84 -11.95 10.62
N GLU A 78 10.76 -12.90 10.45
CA GLU A 78 10.53 -14.15 9.74
C GLU A 78 9.51 -15.04 10.47
N LYS A 79 9.63 -15.18 11.80
CA LYS A 79 8.67 -15.89 12.62
C LYS A 79 7.24 -15.37 12.42
N VAL A 80 7.06 -14.06 12.41
CA VAL A 80 5.75 -13.43 12.23
C VAL A 80 5.25 -13.59 10.80
N ALA A 81 6.12 -13.43 9.81
CA ALA A 81 5.75 -13.62 8.40
C ALA A 81 5.33 -15.06 8.11
N ASP A 82 6.06 -16.05 8.64
CA ASP A 82 5.75 -17.46 8.48
C ASP A 82 4.51 -17.93 9.24
N ALA A 83 4.15 -17.23 10.31
CA ALA A 83 2.93 -17.52 11.06
C ALA A 83 1.64 -17.32 10.23
N SER A 84 1.71 -16.69 9.06
CA SER A 84 0.57 -16.50 8.14
C SER A 84 0.81 -17.24 6.83
N ALA A 85 0.15 -18.38 6.64
CA ALA A 85 0.25 -19.19 5.42
C ALA A 85 -0.03 -18.40 4.14
N LEU A 86 -1.04 -17.51 4.15
CA LEU A 86 -1.43 -16.72 2.98
C LEU A 86 -0.46 -15.57 2.66
N HIS A 87 0.26 -15.02 3.65
CA HIS A 87 1.23 -13.95 3.42
C HIS A 87 2.58 -14.48 2.95
N SER A 88 3.00 -15.62 3.46
CA SER A 88 4.30 -16.18 3.10
C SER A 88 4.24 -17.18 1.94
N LEU A 89 3.15 -17.95 1.84
CA LEU A 89 3.00 -19.13 0.95
C LEU A 89 4.17 -20.13 1.09
N ARG A 90 4.87 -20.09 2.23
CA ARG A 90 5.99 -21.02 2.54
C ARG A 90 5.50 -22.27 3.23
N HIS A 91 4.48 -22.13 4.07
CA HIS A 91 3.90 -23.21 4.87
C HIS A 91 2.39 -23.25 4.69
N ALA A 92 1.79 -24.44 4.78
CA ALA A 92 0.34 -24.63 4.62
C ALA A 92 -0.46 -24.23 5.85
N GLU A 93 0.16 -24.24 7.03
CA GLU A 93 -0.50 -23.96 8.30
C GLU A 93 -0.11 -22.58 8.84
N SER A 94 -1.07 -21.94 9.48
CA SER A 94 -0.86 -20.65 10.16
C SER A 94 -0.69 -20.87 11.66
N ASP A 95 0.25 -20.15 12.28
CA ASP A 95 0.39 -20.11 13.74
C ASP A 95 -0.46 -19.00 14.34
N ALA A 96 -1.65 -19.37 14.81
CA ALA A 96 -2.61 -18.40 15.39
C ALA A 96 -2.09 -17.74 16.68
N ILE A 97 -1.21 -18.39 17.44
CA ILE A 97 -0.66 -17.84 18.68
C ILE A 97 0.32 -16.72 18.36
N VAL A 98 1.28 -16.99 17.48
CA VAL A 98 2.25 -15.97 17.01
C VAL A 98 1.52 -14.81 16.33
N ASN A 99 0.57 -15.11 15.44
CA ASN A 99 -0.20 -14.06 14.78
C ASN A 99 -0.92 -13.16 15.80
N THR A 100 -1.56 -13.74 16.82
CA THR A 100 -2.28 -12.97 17.85
C THR A 100 -1.33 -12.15 18.70
N GLU A 101 -0.21 -12.71 19.13
CA GLU A 101 0.81 -12.01 19.92
C GLU A 101 1.24 -10.71 19.24
N TYR A 102 1.72 -10.81 17.98
CA TYR A 102 2.27 -9.66 17.28
C TYR A 102 1.24 -8.74 16.60
N GLN A 103 -0.04 -9.13 16.61
CA GLN A 103 -1.15 -8.25 16.31
C GLN A 103 -1.55 -7.34 17.48
N LEU A 104 -1.10 -7.65 18.70
CA LEU A 104 -1.39 -6.89 19.92
C LEU A 104 -0.19 -6.09 20.43
N ARG A 105 0.97 -6.23 19.83
CA ARG A 105 2.19 -5.47 20.15
C ARG A 105 2.47 -4.43 19.08
N SER A 106 2.84 -3.21 19.47
CA SER A 106 3.15 -2.15 18.51
C SER A 106 4.52 -2.33 17.86
N VAL A 107 4.71 -1.68 16.70
CA VAL A 107 5.98 -1.71 15.96
C VAL A 107 7.15 -1.23 16.82
N ASN A 108 6.99 -0.06 17.46
CA ASN A 108 8.05 0.50 18.30
C ASN A 108 8.31 -0.36 19.54
N GLU A 109 7.28 -0.90 20.20
CA GLU A 109 7.45 -1.79 21.35
C GLU A 109 8.35 -3.00 21.02
N VAL A 110 8.11 -3.66 19.89
CA VAL A 110 8.90 -4.85 19.50
C VAL A 110 10.32 -4.45 19.08
N ILE A 111 10.48 -3.41 18.27
CA ILE A 111 11.80 -2.94 17.85
C ILE A 111 12.63 -2.50 19.06
N ASP A 112 12.08 -1.67 19.96
CA ASP A 112 12.76 -1.16 21.14
C ASP A 112 13.09 -2.27 22.16
N SER A 113 12.38 -3.40 22.12
CA SER A 113 12.69 -4.57 22.97
C SER A 113 13.94 -5.33 22.53
N VAL A 114 14.41 -5.14 21.30
CA VAL A 114 15.55 -5.86 20.70
C VAL A 114 16.69 -4.91 20.36
N ILE A 115 16.39 -3.80 19.69
CA ILE A 115 17.36 -2.82 19.20
C ILE A 115 17.66 -1.82 20.30
N THR A 116 18.92 -1.71 20.70
CA THR A 116 19.35 -0.82 21.79
C THR A 116 19.90 0.51 21.28
N ASP A 117 20.28 0.61 20.00
CA ASP A 117 20.72 1.86 19.40
C ASP A 117 19.51 2.68 18.92
N PRO A 118 19.31 3.92 19.45
CA PRO A 118 18.14 4.72 19.12
C PRO A 118 18.09 5.19 17.65
N LEU A 119 19.26 5.36 16.99
CA LEU A 119 19.30 5.75 15.59
C LEU A 119 18.92 4.56 14.70
N LEU A 120 19.45 3.37 14.99
CA LEU A 120 19.09 2.15 14.28
C LEU A 120 17.58 1.85 14.41
N ALA A 121 17.00 1.98 15.61
CA ALA A 121 15.57 1.82 15.82
C ALA A 121 14.73 2.75 14.92
N LYS A 122 15.17 4.01 14.75
CA LYS A 122 14.53 4.96 13.81
C LYS A 122 14.76 4.57 12.34
N VAL A 123 15.95 4.10 11.99
CA VAL A 123 16.28 3.68 10.62
C VAL A 123 15.40 2.50 10.19
N LEU A 124 15.22 1.47 11.04
CA LEU A 124 14.40 0.30 10.73
C LEU A 124 12.94 0.63 10.44
N VAL A 125 12.44 1.75 10.96
CA VAL A 125 11.10 2.26 10.64
C VAL A 125 11.11 3.34 9.54
N GLY A 126 12.21 3.55 8.87
CA GLY A 126 12.36 4.58 7.83
C GLY A 126 11.45 4.41 6.62
N SER A 127 10.83 3.25 6.43
CA SER A 127 9.84 2.98 5.38
C SER A 127 8.38 3.16 5.83
N LEU A 128 8.10 3.77 7.00
CA LEU A 128 6.74 4.02 7.50
C LEU A 128 5.77 4.62 6.49
N PRO A 129 6.19 5.50 5.54
CA PRO A 129 5.29 6.03 4.52
C PRO A 129 4.61 4.99 3.64
N LEU A 130 5.14 3.75 3.58
CA LEU A 130 4.53 2.64 2.83
C LEU A 130 3.21 2.15 3.43
N TYR A 131 3.01 2.34 4.73
CA TYR A 131 1.85 1.78 5.43
C TYR A 131 1.23 2.71 6.47
N ALA A 132 1.65 3.97 6.47
CA ALA A 132 1.15 5.02 7.36
C ALA A 132 1.14 4.58 8.85
N ALA A 133 2.24 3.95 9.29
CA ALA A 133 2.32 3.46 10.66
C ALA A 133 2.34 4.61 11.66
N GLN A 134 1.65 4.39 12.76
CA GLN A 134 1.59 5.30 13.90
C GLN A 134 2.26 4.64 15.11
N LYS A 135 3.08 5.43 15.81
CA LYS A 135 3.74 5.00 17.04
C LYS A 135 2.72 4.55 18.09
N ASP A 136 3.03 3.50 18.83
CA ASP A 136 2.20 2.91 19.90
C ASP A 136 0.80 2.42 19.45
N LYS A 137 0.54 2.35 18.13
CA LYS A 137 -0.75 1.94 17.58
C LYS A 137 -0.64 0.84 16.54
N THR A 138 0.28 0.98 15.57
CA THR A 138 0.37 0.02 14.46
C THR A 138 0.90 -1.32 14.92
N PRO A 139 0.20 -2.44 14.64
CA PRO A 139 0.64 -3.78 14.99
C PRO A 139 2.00 -4.13 14.36
N PHE A 140 2.87 -4.79 15.11
CA PHE A 140 4.17 -5.25 14.58
C PHE A 140 4.00 -6.24 13.43
N SER A 141 2.95 -7.06 13.43
CA SER A 141 2.67 -7.97 12.33
C SER A 141 2.57 -7.26 10.97
N THR A 142 2.00 -6.05 10.92
CA THR A 142 1.96 -5.25 9.68
C THR A 142 3.36 -4.88 9.21
N HIS A 143 4.23 -4.44 10.12
CA HIS A 143 5.62 -4.12 9.81
C HIS A 143 6.39 -5.35 9.35
N ALA A 144 6.25 -6.49 10.06
CA ALA A 144 6.95 -7.72 9.73
C ALA A 144 6.58 -8.25 8.33
N PHE A 145 5.28 -8.26 7.97
CA PHE A 145 4.86 -8.66 6.62
C PHE A 145 5.44 -7.75 5.53
N ILE A 146 5.49 -6.44 5.75
CA ILE A 146 6.05 -5.49 4.80
C ILE A 146 7.57 -5.66 4.70
N MET A 147 8.25 -5.78 5.83
CA MET A 147 9.70 -5.97 5.87
C MET A 147 10.09 -7.28 5.17
N ASP A 148 9.46 -8.41 5.49
CA ASP A 148 9.70 -9.70 4.83
C ASP A 148 9.44 -9.62 3.33
N PHE A 149 8.30 -9.02 2.93
CA PHE A 149 7.89 -8.93 1.53
C PHE A 149 8.90 -8.17 0.65
N TYR A 150 9.38 -7.02 1.11
CA TYR A 150 10.35 -6.23 0.34
C TYR A 150 11.80 -6.68 0.54
N ASN A 151 12.14 -7.24 1.70
CA ASN A 151 13.48 -7.79 1.92
C ASN A 151 13.77 -8.99 1.03
N GLN A 152 12.78 -9.85 0.73
CA GLN A 152 12.95 -10.98 -0.19
C GLN A 152 13.38 -10.51 -1.59
N SER A 153 12.74 -9.47 -2.12
CA SER A 153 13.11 -8.78 -3.39
C SER A 153 12.22 -7.57 -3.60
N ALA A 154 12.67 -6.59 -4.38
CA ALA A 154 11.89 -5.41 -4.72
C ALA A 154 11.98 -5.11 -6.23
N PHE A 155 10.84 -4.70 -6.82
CA PHE A 155 10.73 -4.49 -8.28
C PHE A 155 9.91 -3.25 -8.61
N ARG A 156 10.21 -2.65 -9.76
CA ARG A 156 9.34 -1.69 -10.47
C ARG A 156 8.49 -2.42 -11.50
N VAL A 157 7.28 -1.93 -11.72
CA VAL A 157 6.48 -2.30 -12.89
C VAL A 157 6.88 -1.37 -14.03
N VAL A 158 7.49 -1.92 -15.08
CA VAL A 158 8.03 -1.15 -16.21
C VAL A 158 6.89 -0.71 -17.13
N GLY A 159 6.82 0.57 -17.42
CA GLY A 159 5.79 1.14 -18.32
C GLY A 159 4.44 1.43 -17.63
N GLY A 160 4.35 1.25 -16.32
CA GLY A 160 3.15 1.61 -15.54
C GLY A 160 2.43 0.41 -14.92
N SER A 161 1.85 0.62 -13.75
CA SER A 161 1.16 -0.43 -12.96
C SER A 161 -0.27 -0.72 -13.44
N ASP A 162 -0.81 0.05 -14.36
CA ASP A 162 -2.07 -0.22 -15.08
C ASP A 162 -2.03 -1.55 -15.85
N GLN A 163 -0.84 -2.02 -16.24
CA GLN A 163 -0.64 -3.35 -16.84
C GLN A 163 -1.26 -4.45 -15.97
N ILE A 164 -1.17 -4.37 -14.65
CA ILE A 164 -1.74 -5.37 -13.75
C ILE A 164 -3.27 -5.40 -13.88
N ALA A 165 -3.91 -4.22 -13.84
CA ALA A 165 -5.35 -4.12 -13.99
C ALA A 165 -5.82 -4.60 -15.37
N LEU A 166 -5.12 -4.17 -16.44
CA LEU A 166 -5.45 -4.58 -17.82
C LEU A 166 -5.25 -6.08 -18.04
N SER A 167 -4.24 -6.69 -17.42
CA SER A 167 -4.03 -8.14 -17.48
C SER A 167 -5.13 -8.91 -16.77
N LEU A 168 -5.56 -8.43 -15.59
CA LEU A 168 -6.70 -9.01 -14.87
C LEU A 168 -8.01 -8.89 -15.67
N VAL A 169 -8.24 -7.74 -16.34
CA VAL A 169 -9.40 -7.59 -17.26
C VAL A 169 -9.38 -8.66 -18.33
N ARG A 170 -8.25 -8.85 -19.03
CA ARG A 170 -8.12 -9.90 -20.07
C ARG A 170 -8.36 -11.30 -19.52
N THR A 171 -7.86 -11.57 -18.30
CA THR A 171 -8.11 -12.88 -17.66
C THR A 171 -9.60 -13.08 -17.33
N ILE A 172 -10.27 -12.06 -16.77
CA ILE A 172 -11.71 -12.09 -16.50
C ILE A 172 -12.50 -12.38 -17.80
N GLU A 173 -12.19 -11.66 -18.86
CA GLU A 173 -12.87 -11.82 -20.16
C GLU A 173 -12.61 -13.19 -20.81
N ARG A 174 -11.39 -13.72 -20.69
CA ARG A 174 -11.02 -15.08 -21.15
C ARG A 174 -11.84 -16.16 -20.47
N TYR A 175 -12.23 -15.96 -19.21
CA TYR A 175 -13.14 -16.85 -18.47
C TYR A 175 -14.62 -16.51 -18.64
N GLY A 176 -14.99 -15.65 -19.61
CA GLY A 176 -16.37 -15.30 -19.94
C GLY A 176 -16.99 -14.23 -19.03
N GLY A 177 -16.20 -13.65 -18.12
CA GLY A 177 -16.61 -12.50 -17.32
C GLY A 177 -16.71 -11.22 -18.16
N LYS A 178 -17.24 -10.15 -17.56
CA LYS A 178 -17.34 -8.83 -18.17
C LYS A 178 -16.84 -7.76 -17.21
N VAL A 179 -16.13 -6.78 -17.74
CA VAL A 179 -15.70 -5.58 -16.99
C VAL A 179 -16.42 -4.37 -17.57
N LEU A 180 -17.25 -3.73 -16.76
CA LEU A 180 -18.05 -2.57 -17.15
C LEU A 180 -17.46 -1.32 -16.50
N VAL A 181 -16.78 -0.49 -17.27
CA VAL A 181 -16.27 0.82 -16.82
C VAL A 181 -17.34 1.90 -16.94
N GLY A 182 -17.23 2.97 -16.14
CA GLY A 182 -18.24 4.04 -16.15
C GLY A 182 -19.60 3.61 -15.58
N SER A 183 -19.71 2.42 -15.00
CA SER A 183 -20.94 1.76 -14.58
C SER A 183 -21.09 1.82 -13.06
N ARG A 184 -21.44 3.01 -12.53
CA ARG A 184 -21.56 3.22 -11.08
C ARG A 184 -22.73 2.46 -10.50
N VAL A 185 -22.46 1.56 -9.54
CA VAL A 185 -23.51 0.95 -8.71
C VAL A 185 -24.06 2.00 -7.75
N THR A 186 -25.38 2.17 -7.75
CA THR A 186 -26.08 3.17 -6.93
C THR A 186 -26.91 2.55 -5.81
N LYS A 187 -27.21 1.24 -5.89
CA LYS A 187 -27.92 0.49 -4.85
C LYS A 187 -27.60 -0.99 -4.92
N ILE A 188 -27.49 -1.64 -3.76
CA ILE A 188 -27.54 -3.10 -3.59
C ILE A 188 -28.97 -3.42 -3.16
N VAL A 189 -29.72 -4.10 -4.04
CA VAL A 189 -31.13 -4.44 -3.82
C VAL A 189 -31.20 -5.70 -2.98
N CYS A 190 -31.93 -5.63 -1.88
CA CYS A 190 -32.13 -6.75 -0.96
C CYS A 190 -33.62 -7.02 -0.77
N ASP A 191 -33.96 -8.29 -0.59
CA ASP A 191 -35.22 -8.71 0.03
C ASP A 191 -35.05 -8.80 1.57
N ASP A 192 -35.95 -9.52 2.24
CA ASP A 192 -35.90 -9.69 3.69
C ASP A 192 -34.76 -10.62 4.16
N HIS A 193 -34.07 -11.32 3.27
CA HIS A 193 -33.12 -12.38 3.60
C HIS A 193 -31.73 -12.19 2.96
N HIS A 194 -31.66 -11.67 1.71
CA HIS A 194 -30.42 -11.61 0.93
C HIS A 194 -30.45 -10.50 -0.12
N ALA A 195 -29.31 -10.26 -0.77
CA ALA A 195 -29.25 -9.37 -1.94
C ALA A 195 -29.73 -10.12 -3.19
N THR A 196 -30.55 -9.45 -4.01
CA THR A 196 -31.10 -10.01 -5.25
C THR A 196 -30.42 -9.45 -6.49
N GLY A 197 -29.66 -8.36 -6.36
CA GLY A 197 -28.94 -7.72 -7.46
C GLY A 197 -28.46 -6.33 -7.12
N VAL A 198 -28.02 -5.61 -8.13
CA VAL A 198 -27.55 -4.22 -8.00
C VAL A 198 -28.23 -3.30 -9.01
N ILE A 199 -28.35 -2.02 -8.68
CA ILE A 199 -28.75 -0.98 -9.63
C ILE A 199 -27.50 -0.26 -10.12
N VAL A 200 -27.33 -0.21 -11.44
CA VAL A 200 -26.27 0.52 -12.13
C VAL A 200 -26.83 1.81 -12.73
N GLY A 201 -26.11 2.91 -12.56
CA GLY A 201 -26.57 4.20 -13.01
C GLY A 201 -27.89 4.61 -12.34
N ASN A 202 -28.87 5.04 -13.14
CA ASN A 202 -30.13 5.56 -12.62
C ASN A 202 -31.20 4.47 -12.42
N SER A 203 -31.14 3.35 -13.15
CA SER A 203 -32.28 2.39 -13.13
C SER A 203 -31.98 0.98 -13.66
N GLU A 204 -30.80 0.70 -14.17
CA GLU A 204 -30.51 -0.64 -14.72
C GLU A 204 -30.32 -1.63 -13.58
N PHE A 205 -31.22 -2.61 -13.47
CA PHE A 205 -31.13 -3.69 -12.49
C PHE A 205 -30.39 -4.88 -13.07
N LEU A 206 -29.31 -5.28 -12.41
CA LEU A 206 -28.55 -6.48 -12.71
C LEU A 206 -28.76 -7.50 -11.61
N PRO A 207 -29.46 -8.62 -11.89
CA PRO A 207 -29.64 -9.69 -10.91
C PRO A 207 -28.32 -10.44 -10.67
N CYS A 208 -28.09 -10.90 -9.46
CA CYS A 208 -26.93 -11.70 -9.10
C CYS A 208 -27.17 -12.56 -7.86
N ASP A 209 -26.44 -13.67 -7.76
CA ASP A 209 -26.46 -14.56 -6.61
C ASP A 209 -25.59 -14.02 -5.46
N TYR A 210 -24.50 -13.34 -5.79
CA TYR A 210 -23.56 -12.75 -4.83
C TYR A 210 -23.17 -11.33 -5.25
N VAL A 211 -22.92 -10.49 -4.26
CA VAL A 211 -22.26 -9.19 -4.43
C VAL A 211 -20.94 -9.21 -3.65
N ILE A 212 -19.83 -8.96 -4.33
CA ILE A 212 -18.52 -8.74 -3.69
C ILE A 212 -18.16 -7.28 -3.91
N SER A 213 -18.09 -6.51 -2.84
CA SER A 213 -17.82 -5.07 -2.90
C SER A 213 -16.37 -4.77 -2.51
N ASP A 214 -15.62 -4.13 -3.40
CA ASP A 214 -14.32 -3.51 -3.14
C ASP A 214 -14.45 -1.99 -2.84
N ALA A 215 -15.65 -1.45 -2.84
CA ALA A 215 -15.87 -0.09 -2.43
C ALA A 215 -15.55 0.11 -0.94
N HIS A 216 -15.19 1.33 -0.56
CA HIS A 216 -14.96 1.64 0.85
C HIS A 216 -16.12 1.12 1.73
N PRO A 217 -15.85 0.51 2.90
CA PRO A 217 -16.89 -0.16 3.71
C PRO A 217 -18.08 0.72 4.06
N MET A 218 -17.85 2.00 4.33
CA MET A 218 -18.93 2.98 4.57
C MET A 218 -19.80 3.12 3.32
N ARG A 219 -19.17 3.26 2.13
CA ARG A 219 -19.89 3.36 0.84
C ARG A 219 -20.67 2.08 0.52
N THR A 220 -20.08 0.92 0.78
CA THR A 220 -20.79 -0.37 0.65
C THR A 220 -22.06 -0.38 1.51
N LEU A 221 -21.97 0.04 2.77
CA LEU A 221 -23.13 0.09 3.67
C LEU A 221 -24.17 1.14 3.24
N GLU A 222 -23.77 2.27 2.67
CA GLU A 222 -24.68 3.29 2.13
C GLU A 222 -25.51 2.75 0.95
N LEU A 223 -24.90 1.89 0.11
CA LEU A 223 -25.60 1.25 -1.02
C LEU A 223 -26.65 0.24 -0.58
N ILE A 224 -26.61 -0.25 0.67
CA ILE A 224 -27.52 -1.29 1.19
C ILE A 224 -28.67 -0.63 1.96
N ASP A 225 -29.89 -0.76 1.46
CA ASP A 225 -31.12 -0.38 2.14
C ASP A 225 -31.82 -1.65 2.66
N SER A 226 -31.37 -2.15 3.81
CA SER A 226 -31.92 -3.36 4.42
C SER A 226 -31.91 -3.27 5.95
N LYS A 227 -32.97 -3.75 6.57
CA LYS A 227 -33.12 -3.87 8.04
C LYS A 227 -32.16 -4.90 8.66
N LEU A 228 -31.58 -5.79 7.84
CA LEU A 228 -30.56 -6.75 8.27
C LEU A 228 -29.28 -6.03 8.73
N ILE A 229 -29.00 -4.85 8.18
CA ILE A 229 -27.89 -3.98 8.63
C ILE A 229 -28.39 -3.08 9.75
N ARG A 230 -28.18 -3.52 11.00
CA ARG A 230 -28.58 -2.75 12.18
C ARG A 230 -27.79 -1.43 12.31
N PRO A 231 -28.40 -0.36 12.85
CA PRO A 231 -27.72 0.93 13.05
C PRO A 231 -26.39 0.82 13.79
N ALA A 232 -26.31 0.00 14.85
CA ALA A 232 -25.08 -0.23 15.61
C ALA A 232 -23.90 -0.77 14.74
N PHE A 233 -24.21 -1.61 13.75
CA PHE A 233 -23.16 -2.09 12.82
C PHE A 233 -22.67 -0.96 11.90
N ARG A 234 -23.58 -0.14 11.36
CA ARG A 234 -23.21 1.06 10.59
C ARG A 234 -22.37 2.02 11.41
N THR A 235 -22.81 2.36 12.63
CA THR A 235 -22.06 3.24 13.54
C THR A 235 -20.68 2.71 13.81
N ARG A 236 -20.54 1.40 14.08
CA ARG A 236 -19.22 0.78 14.31
C ARG A 236 -18.29 0.92 13.09
N ILE A 237 -18.77 0.59 11.89
CA ILE A 237 -17.95 0.70 10.67
C ILE A 237 -17.58 2.16 10.40
N ASN A 238 -18.52 3.09 10.54
CA ASN A 238 -18.30 4.52 10.30
C ASN A 238 -17.36 5.16 11.35
N SER A 239 -17.20 4.55 12.53
CA SER A 239 -16.29 5.03 13.57
C SER A 239 -14.86 4.50 13.45
N ILE A 240 -14.56 3.67 12.47
CA ILE A 240 -13.21 3.14 12.28
C ILE A 240 -12.32 4.26 11.70
N PRO A 241 -11.21 4.61 12.38
CA PRO A 241 -10.29 5.61 11.87
C PRO A 241 -9.67 5.17 10.54
N GLN A 242 -9.37 6.14 9.70
CA GLN A 242 -8.64 5.91 8.46
C GLN A 242 -7.18 6.32 8.62
N THR A 243 -6.33 5.78 7.77
CA THR A 243 -4.94 6.23 7.64
C THR A 243 -4.90 7.67 7.12
N VAL A 244 -3.77 8.33 7.34
CA VAL A 244 -3.54 9.67 6.81
C VAL A 244 -3.60 9.68 5.28
N GLY A 245 -4.02 10.79 4.71
CA GLY A 245 -3.94 11.06 3.28
C GLY A 245 -2.54 11.45 2.83
N GLY A 246 -2.40 11.73 1.54
CA GLY A 246 -1.13 12.14 0.96
C GLY A 246 -1.26 13.26 -0.06
N PHE A 247 -0.18 14.04 -0.12
CA PHE A 247 0.09 14.94 -1.23
C PHE A 247 1.14 14.33 -2.12
N SER A 248 0.85 14.18 -3.40
CA SER A 248 1.80 13.61 -4.36
C SER A 248 2.11 14.61 -5.47
N VAL A 249 3.38 14.63 -5.89
CA VAL A 249 3.84 15.35 -7.08
C VAL A 249 4.33 14.31 -8.09
N TYR A 250 3.67 14.25 -9.22
CA TYR A 250 4.01 13.36 -10.34
C TYR A 250 4.80 14.16 -11.36
N LEU A 251 6.02 13.72 -11.60
CA LEU A 251 7.01 14.41 -12.41
C LEU A 251 7.15 13.78 -13.79
N ASP A 252 7.17 14.59 -14.83
CA ASP A 252 7.63 14.22 -16.15
C ASP A 252 8.98 14.88 -16.43
N PHE A 253 9.97 14.09 -16.79
CA PHE A 253 11.33 14.58 -16.99
C PHE A 253 11.62 14.86 -18.46
N GLN A 254 12.55 15.77 -18.70
CA GLN A 254 13.15 15.96 -20.03
C GLN A 254 13.88 14.68 -20.44
N ASP A 255 13.85 14.37 -21.72
CA ASP A 255 14.44 13.13 -22.23
C ASP A 255 15.95 13.09 -21.96
N ALA A 256 16.42 11.96 -21.45
CA ALA A 256 17.81 11.69 -21.11
C ALA A 256 18.48 12.73 -20.19
N ALA A 257 17.69 13.39 -19.31
CA ALA A 257 18.22 14.46 -18.47
C ALA A 257 18.46 14.04 -17.01
N VAL A 258 17.64 13.12 -16.47
CA VAL A 258 17.70 12.68 -15.08
C VAL A 258 18.23 11.25 -15.02
N PRO A 259 19.42 10.99 -14.45
CA PRO A 259 19.93 9.65 -14.26
C PRO A 259 18.93 8.78 -13.46
N TYR A 260 18.71 7.56 -13.92
CA TYR A 260 17.77 6.66 -13.25
C TYR A 260 18.30 6.19 -11.90
N GLN A 261 17.50 6.36 -10.86
CA GLN A 261 17.76 5.81 -9.53
C GLN A 261 17.01 4.50 -9.37
N ASN A 262 17.74 3.40 -9.23
CA ASN A 262 17.17 2.06 -9.07
C ASN A 262 16.85 1.72 -7.62
N TYR A 263 16.33 2.70 -6.85
CA TYR A 263 15.93 2.54 -5.46
C TYR A 263 14.83 3.55 -5.10
N ASN A 264 14.18 3.34 -3.96
CA ASN A 264 13.28 4.32 -3.36
C ASN A 264 14.06 5.17 -2.37
N PHE A 265 13.76 6.45 -2.28
CA PHE A 265 14.41 7.35 -1.35
C PHE A 265 13.41 7.91 -0.34
N TYR A 266 13.66 7.68 0.95
CA TYR A 266 12.89 8.21 2.06
C TYR A 266 13.69 9.33 2.72
N GLY A 267 13.27 10.57 2.56
CA GLY A 267 13.92 11.74 3.15
C GLY A 267 13.13 12.27 4.33
N TYR A 268 13.82 12.56 5.42
CA TYR A 268 13.23 13.12 6.64
C TYR A 268 13.90 14.44 7.02
N SER A 269 13.09 15.47 7.21
CA SER A 269 13.48 16.73 7.88
C SER A 269 13.27 16.65 9.40
N SER A 270 12.42 15.71 9.84
CA SER A 270 12.22 15.36 11.24
C SER A 270 13.38 14.50 11.76
N PRO A 271 13.75 14.59 13.06
CA PRO A 271 14.74 13.70 13.68
C PRO A 271 14.24 12.26 13.87
N THR A 272 13.02 11.96 13.46
CA THR A 272 12.41 10.64 13.54
C THR A 272 11.39 10.46 12.42
N PRO A 273 11.24 9.24 11.86
CA PRO A 273 10.15 8.91 10.95
C PRO A 273 8.76 8.90 11.60
N TRP A 274 8.69 8.74 12.92
CA TRP A 274 7.43 8.76 13.66
C TRP A 274 6.82 10.17 13.72
N GLY A 275 5.49 10.24 13.65
CA GLY A 275 4.73 11.48 13.78
C GLY A 275 4.87 12.43 12.58
N CYS A 276 5.29 11.94 11.42
CA CYS A 276 5.36 12.75 10.20
C CYS A 276 3.98 13.16 9.67
N GLU A 277 2.91 12.49 10.11
CA GLU A 277 1.52 12.88 9.87
C GLU A 277 1.03 14.04 10.74
N GLU A 278 1.77 14.37 11.80
CA GLU A 278 1.48 15.48 12.72
C GLU A 278 2.40 16.66 12.39
N TYR A 279 1.91 17.65 11.67
CA TYR A 279 2.67 18.81 11.20
C TYR A 279 1.82 20.08 11.27
N ASP A 280 2.47 21.21 11.13
CA ASP A 280 1.90 22.51 10.87
C ASP A 280 2.46 23.11 9.55
N ASP A 281 1.96 24.26 9.16
CA ASP A 281 2.38 24.93 7.92
C ASP A 281 3.89 25.18 7.84
N THR A 282 4.59 25.29 8.95
CA THR A 282 6.03 25.57 8.97
C THR A 282 6.88 24.31 8.91
N SER A 283 6.39 23.20 9.47
CA SER A 283 7.11 21.93 9.59
C SER A 283 6.84 20.94 8.46
N TRP A 284 5.81 21.19 7.60
CA TRP A 284 5.55 20.33 6.45
C TRP A 284 6.54 20.59 5.29
N PRO A 285 7.05 19.58 4.59
CA PRO A 285 6.93 18.15 4.86
C PRO A 285 7.93 17.67 5.92
N LYS A 286 7.49 16.85 6.88
CA LYS A 286 8.40 16.21 7.86
C LYS A 286 9.13 15.00 7.28
N GLY A 287 8.54 14.35 6.29
CA GLY A 287 9.11 13.23 5.56
C GLY A 287 8.49 13.09 4.19
N TYR A 288 9.22 12.46 3.28
CA TYR A 288 8.74 12.19 1.92
C TYR A 288 9.37 10.92 1.34
N LEU A 289 8.68 10.34 0.39
CA LEU A 289 9.15 9.23 -0.44
C LEU A 289 9.36 9.76 -1.86
N TYR A 290 10.55 9.53 -2.44
CA TYR A 290 10.88 9.91 -3.82
C TYR A 290 11.30 8.68 -4.63
N MET A 291 10.75 8.54 -5.83
CA MET A 291 10.95 7.39 -6.71
C MET A 291 11.11 7.80 -8.16
N HIS A 292 11.92 7.04 -8.92
CA HIS A 292 12.06 7.15 -10.36
C HIS A 292 11.39 5.97 -11.08
N PHE A 293 10.93 6.24 -12.31
CA PHE A 293 10.38 5.23 -13.21
C PHE A 293 10.99 5.37 -14.60
N ALA A 294 11.17 4.22 -15.26
CA ALA A 294 11.57 4.12 -16.65
C ALA A 294 10.51 3.34 -17.44
N ASP A 295 10.43 3.57 -18.74
CA ASP A 295 9.54 2.84 -19.66
C ASP A 295 10.22 1.63 -20.30
N TYR A 296 11.44 1.34 -19.91
CA TYR A 296 12.26 0.19 -20.31
C TYR A 296 12.89 -0.48 -19.09
N VAL A 297 13.36 -1.72 -19.23
CA VAL A 297 14.12 -2.40 -18.18
C VAL A 297 15.54 -1.85 -18.18
N PRO A 298 15.99 -1.14 -17.13
CA PRO A 298 17.37 -0.68 -17.02
C PRO A 298 18.34 -1.87 -17.06
N SER A 299 19.40 -1.75 -17.83
CA SER A 299 20.46 -2.77 -17.95
C SER A 299 21.81 -2.11 -17.76
N PRO A 300 22.80 -2.79 -17.16
CA PRO A 300 24.18 -2.31 -17.09
C PRO A 300 24.78 -1.97 -18.46
N HIS A 301 24.24 -2.56 -19.52
CA HIS A 301 24.69 -2.34 -20.91
C HIS A 301 23.96 -1.19 -21.62
N THR A 302 22.85 -0.67 -21.05
CA THR A 302 22.15 0.54 -21.51
C THR A 302 22.64 1.75 -20.72
N HIS A 303 23.70 2.38 -21.15
CA HIS A 303 24.28 3.53 -20.46
C HIS A 303 24.20 4.81 -21.29
N PRO A 304 23.92 5.93 -20.59
CA PRO A 304 23.36 6.03 -19.24
C PRO A 304 21.87 5.68 -19.22
N ALA A 305 21.41 5.00 -18.14
CA ALA A 305 19.98 4.80 -17.88
C ALA A 305 19.38 6.09 -17.35
N TYR A 306 18.24 6.52 -17.90
CA TYR A 306 17.55 7.75 -17.51
C TYR A 306 16.14 7.47 -17.01
N ALA A 307 15.69 8.28 -16.04
CA ALA A 307 14.31 8.27 -15.58
C ALA A 307 13.41 8.96 -16.63
N LYS A 308 12.24 8.39 -16.86
CA LYS A 308 11.17 8.99 -17.66
C LYS A 308 10.27 9.86 -16.79
N THR A 309 9.89 9.33 -15.64
CA THR A 309 9.01 10.00 -14.68
C THR A 309 9.51 9.82 -13.24
N GLY A 310 8.98 10.62 -12.33
CA GLY A 310 9.22 10.50 -10.92
C GLY A 310 7.94 10.75 -10.12
N VAL A 311 7.94 10.32 -8.85
CA VAL A 311 6.86 10.63 -7.92
C VAL A 311 7.47 11.01 -6.57
N ILE A 312 6.96 12.09 -5.99
CA ILE A 312 7.23 12.48 -4.61
C ILE A 312 5.94 12.37 -3.84
N ILE A 313 5.95 11.72 -2.67
CA ILE A 313 4.78 11.55 -1.82
C ILE A 313 5.13 12.01 -0.41
N SER A 314 4.27 12.83 0.20
CA SER A 314 4.33 13.19 1.62
C SER A 314 2.94 13.07 2.23
N TYR A 315 2.87 12.92 3.53
CA TYR A 315 1.59 12.95 4.23
C TYR A 315 0.91 14.32 4.10
N MET A 316 -0.42 14.29 3.96
CA MET A 316 -1.26 15.48 4.03
C MET A 316 -2.58 15.08 4.67
N GLN A 317 -3.04 15.87 5.62
CA GLN A 317 -4.31 15.62 6.31
C GLN A 317 -5.49 16.16 5.50
N MET A 318 -6.67 15.55 5.66
CA MET A 318 -7.88 16.01 4.99
C MET A 318 -8.26 17.43 5.39
N GLN A 319 -7.97 17.80 6.65
CA GLN A 319 -8.24 19.15 7.19
C GLN A 319 -7.60 20.26 6.37
N ASP A 320 -6.44 20.01 5.76
CA ASP A 320 -5.74 21.01 4.95
C ASP A 320 -6.51 21.37 3.67
N VAL A 321 -7.38 20.47 3.22
CA VAL A 321 -8.11 20.57 1.94
C VAL A 321 -9.63 20.49 2.10
N GLU A 322 -10.15 20.37 3.32
CA GLU A 322 -11.58 20.15 3.58
C GLU A 322 -12.46 21.31 3.08
N ARG A 323 -11.93 22.54 3.03
CA ARG A 323 -12.65 23.70 2.51
C ARG A 323 -13.09 23.56 1.04
N TRP A 324 -12.46 22.62 0.31
CA TRP A 324 -12.83 22.31 -1.08
C TRP A 324 -13.67 21.02 -1.20
N LEU A 325 -14.09 20.42 -0.08
CA LEU A 325 -15.05 19.32 -0.13
C LEU A 325 -16.33 19.73 -0.84
N GLY A 326 -16.93 18.80 -1.59
CA GLY A 326 -18.14 19.05 -2.36
C GLY A 326 -17.93 19.85 -3.66
N THR A 327 -16.72 20.32 -3.95
CA THR A 327 -16.39 20.91 -5.25
C THR A 327 -16.12 19.85 -6.30
N GLN A 328 -16.35 20.20 -7.57
CA GLN A 328 -16.15 19.25 -8.68
C GLN A 328 -14.67 19.08 -9.01
N VAL A 329 -14.26 17.82 -9.24
CA VAL A 329 -12.91 17.49 -9.75
C VAL A 329 -12.60 18.30 -11.01
N GLY A 330 -11.41 18.92 -11.06
CA GLY A 330 -10.97 19.78 -12.16
C GLY A 330 -11.61 21.19 -12.20
N ARG A 331 -12.48 21.54 -11.23
CA ARG A 331 -13.15 22.84 -11.15
C ARG A 331 -13.23 23.35 -9.70
N ARG A 332 -12.14 23.20 -8.93
CA ARG A 332 -12.12 23.58 -7.51
C ARG A 332 -11.73 25.03 -7.24
N GLY A 333 -11.42 25.82 -8.27
CA GLY A 333 -11.03 27.22 -8.17
C GLY A 333 -9.51 27.45 -8.17
N GLU A 334 -9.13 28.73 -8.41
CA GLU A 334 -7.71 29.13 -8.52
C GLU A 334 -6.98 29.02 -7.19
N ASP A 335 -7.66 29.22 -6.08
CA ASP A 335 -7.10 29.10 -4.73
C ASP A 335 -6.69 27.66 -4.40
N TYR A 336 -7.39 26.65 -4.93
CA TYR A 336 -6.98 25.26 -4.82
C TYR A 336 -5.73 24.93 -5.66
N GLU A 337 -5.68 25.46 -6.87
CA GLU A 337 -4.50 25.28 -7.74
C GLU A 337 -3.27 25.95 -7.14
N GLU A 338 -3.44 27.16 -6.57
CA GLU A 338 -2.38 27.87 -5.86
C GLU A 338 -1.89 27.10 -4.62
N PHE A 339 -2.82 26.59 -3.81
CA PHE A 339 -2.49 25.72 -2.67
C PHE A 339 -1.64 24.53 -3.11
N LYS A 340 -2.05 23.83 -4.15
CA LYS A 340 -1.31 22.69 -4.71
C LYS A 340 0.08 23.10 -5.21
N ARG A 341 0.17 24.22 -5.89
CA ARG A 341 1.44 24.75 -6.39
C ARG A 341 2.42 25.04 -5.27
N GLN A 342 1.98 25.72 -4.21
CA GLN A 342 2.81 26.05 -3.05
C GLN A 342 3.35 24.80 -2.36
N HIS A 343 2.52 23.77 -2.17
CA HIS A 343 2.94 22.51 -1.56
C HIS A 343 3.88 21.72 -2.49
N ALA A 344 3.63 21.72 -3.80
CA ALA A 344 4.53 21.11 -4.78
C ALA A 344 5.93 21.75 -4.73
N GLU A 345 5.99 23.10 -4.70
CA GLU A 345 7.27 23.83 -4.61
C GLU A 345 8.06 23.50 -3.33
N ARG A 346 7.37 23.32 -2.20
CA ARG A 346 8.01 22.93 -0.94
C ARG A 346 8.57 21.49 -1.01
N LEU A 347 7.83 20.54 -1.56
CA LEU A 347 8.32 19.17 -1.77
C LEU A 347 9.48 19.13 -2.78
N LEU A 348 9.38 19.86 -3.88
CA LEU A 348 10.45 19.96 -4.86
C LEU A 348 11.71 20.57 -4.26
N ALA A 349 11.57 21.56 -3.38
CA ALA A 349 12.71 22.15 -2.67
C ALA A 349 13.37 21.14 -1.72
N ALA A 350 12.58 20.33 -0.99
CA ALA A 350 13.11 19.31 -0.10
C ALA A 350 13.86 18.21 -0.87
N VAL A 351 13.34 17.77 -2.01
CA VAL A 351 14.01 16.78 -2.87
C VAL A 351 15.26 17.37 -3.53
N GLU A 352 15.22 18.62 -3.98
CA GLU A 352 16.36 19.31 -4.59
C GLU A 352 17.58 19.39 -3.66
N GLN A 353 17.37 19.49 -2.34
CA GLN A 353 18.47 19.44 -1.37
C GLN A 353 19.23 18.12 -1.40
N GLN A 354 18.54 17.02 -1.68
CA GLN A 354 19.13 15.68 -1.76
C GLN A 354 19.59 15.31 -3.17
N PHE A 355 18.99 15.92 -4.20
CA PHE A 355 19.24 15.67 -5.63
C PHE A 355 19.44 17.00 -6.38
N PRO A 356 20.59 17.68 -6.18
CA PRO A 356 20.81 18.99 -6.76
C PRO A 356 20.69 19.02 -8.29
N GLY A 357 19.97 19.98 -8.79
CA GLY A 357 19.74 20.16 -10.23
C GLY A 357 18.54 19.41 -10.80
N LEU A 358 17.77 18.67 -9.97
CA LEU A 358 16.60 17.93 -10.42
C LEU A 358 15.55 18.84 -11.06
N ARG A 359 15.25 19.97 -10.42
CA ARG A 359 14.15 20.87 -10.82
C ARG A 359 14.28 21.40 -12.25
N ARG A 360 15.49 21.69 -12.70
CA ARG A 360 15.74 22.19 -14.07
C ARG A 360 15.44 21.18 -15.18
N HIS A 361 15.31 19.89 -14.81
CA HIS A 361 15.04 18.79 -15.73
C HIS A 361 13.58 18.33 -15.73
N ILE A 362 12.72 18.96 -14.89
CA ILE A 362 11.29 18.72 -14.88
C ILE A 362 10.66 19.45 -16.06
N ARG A 363 9.97 18.72 -16.95
CA ARG A 363 9.24 19.27 -18.08
C ARG A 363 7.91 19.86 -17.64
N TYR A 364 7.16 19.06 -16.85
CA TYR A 364 5.94 19.47 -16.16
C TYR A 364 5.67 18.54 -14.97
N TYR A 365 4.75 18.92 -14.13
CA TYR A 365 4.25 18.08 -13.06
C TYR A 365 2.75 18.29 -12.83
N TYR A 366 2.11 17.31 -12.22
CA TYR A 366 0.77 17.44 -11.68
C TYR A 366 0.73 16.88 -10.26
N THR A 367 -0.36 17.16 -9.53
CA THR A 367 -0.43 16.86 -8.10
C THR A 367 -1.74 16.20 -7.73
N SER A 368 -1.72 15.40 -6.67
CA SER A 368 -2.92 14.90 -5.98
C SER A 368 -2.89 15.28 -4.50
N THR A 369 -4.07 15.36 -3.90
CA THR A 369 -4.30 15.69 -2.49
C THR A 369 -5.19 14.62 -1.84
N PRO A 370 -5.48 14.68 -0.54
CA PRO A 370 -6.46 13.81 0.09
C PRO A 370 -7.84 13.84 -0.59
N LEU A 371 -8.25 14.94 -1.22
CA LEU A 371 -9.49 15.00 -2.02
C LEU A 371 -9.49 14.05 -3.21
N THR A 372 -8.33 13.74 -3.78
CA THR A 372 -8.22 12.77 -4.87
C THR A 372 -8.60 11.37 -4.38
N TYR A 373 -8.10 10.98 -3.21
CA TYR A 373 -8.48 9.69 -2.60
C TYR A 373 -9.95 9.69 -2.20
N HIS A 374 -10.45 10.77 -1.60
CA HIS A 374 -11.87 10.93 -1.28
C HIS A 374 -12.76 10.70 -2.50
N ASP A 375 -12.48 11.37 -3.61
CA ASP A 375 -13.35 11.36 -4.78
C ASP A 375 -13.30 10.05 -5.57
N TYR A 376 -12.12 9.42 -5.66
CA TYR A 376 -11.92 8.23 -6.49
C TYR A 376 -12.06 6.92 -5.72
N THR A 377 -11.78 6.90 -4.41
CA THR A 377 -11.85 5.67 -3.60
C THR A 377 -12.99 5.67 -2.58
N GLY A 378 -13.66 6.80 -2.38
CA GLY A 378 -14.72 6.96 -1.38
C GLY A 378 -14.21 6.99 0.07
N ALA A 379 -12.91 7.19 0.29
CA ALA A 379 -12.33 7.33 1.61
C ALA A 379 -12.64 8.73 2.17
N GLU A 380 -13.61 8.88 3.06
CA GLU A 380 -14.04 10.19 3.57
C GLU A 380 -12.89 11.04 4.15
N GLY A 381 -12.00 10.43 4.92
CA GLY A 381 -10.79 11.09 5.44
C GLY A 381 -9.66 11.24 4.42
N GLY A 382 -9.85 10.88 3.14
CA GLY A 382 -8.83 10.94 2.11
C GLY A 382 -7.62 10.01 2.38
N GLY A 383 -7.82 8.96 3.19
CA GLY A 383 -6.76 8.03 3.59
C GLY A 383 -6.17 7.25 2.41
N MET A 384 -4.84 7.16 2.36
CA MET A 384 -4.14 6.45 1.28
C MET A 384 -4.30 4.93 1.36
N TYR A 385 -4.35 4.38 2.58
CA TYR A 385 -4.22 2.95 2.85
C TYR A 385 -5.45 2.34 3.54
N GLY A 386 -6.60 3.01 3.43
CA GLY A 386 -7.85 2.55 4.00
C GLY A 386 -7.92 2.74 5.52
N VAL A 387 -8.54 1.78 6.21
CA VAL A 387 -8.76 1.85 7.66
C VAL A 387 -7.45 1.67 8.44
N SER A 388 -7.30 2.43 9.52
CA SER A 388 -6.15 2.33 10.42
C SER A 388 -6.29 1.11 11.34
N HIS A 389 -5.22 0.34 11.47
CA HIS A 389 -5.11 -0.76 12.42
C HIS A 389 -4.46 -0.25 13.71
N ASP A 390 -5.19 -0.31 14.83
CA ASP A 390 -4.77 0.20 16.13
C ASP A 390 -4.86 -0.92 17.19
N ILE A 391 -3.73 -1.30 17.77
CA ILE A 391 -3.66 -2.34 18.80
C ILE A 391 -4.54 -2.01 20.01
N ASN A 392 -4.71 -0.72 20.33
CA ASN A 392 -5.49 -0.25 21.47
C ASN A 392 -7.01 -0.40 21.23
N ARG A 393 -7.43 -0.57 19.99
CA ARG A 393 -8.84 -0.76 19.60
C ARG A 393 -9.15 -2.22 19.24
N GLY A 394 -8.14 -3.05 19.02
CA GLY A 394 -8.28 -4.48 18.74
C GLY A 394 -9.27 -4.78 17.60
N ALA A 395 -10.22 -5.67 17.84
CA ALA A 395 -11.22 -6.06 16.84
C ALA A 395 -12.17 -4.93 16.42
N ALA A 396 -12.28 -3.84 17.20
CA ALA A 396 -13.18 -2.73 16.89
C ALA A 396 -12.73 -1.94 15.63
N CYS A 397 -11.43 -1.96 15.29
CA CYS A 397 -10.90 -1.32 14.07
C CYS A 397 -10.84 -2.27 12.86
N ARG A 398 -11.39 -3.48 12.94
CA ARG A 398 -11.38 -4.43 11.82
C ARG A 398 -12.71 -4.41 11.07
N VAL A 399 -12.62 -4.36 9.76
CA VAL A 399 -13.77 -4.52 8.86
C VAL A 399 -13.89 -6.00 8.50
N PRO A 400 -15.04 -6.65 8.76
CA PRO A 400 -15.21 -8.04 8.37
C PRO A 400 -15.44 -8.16 6.87
N HIS A 401 -14.93 -9.22 6.25
CA HIS A 401 -15.24 -9.54 4.85
C HIS A 401 -16.72 -9.97 4.64
N ARG A 402 -17.38 -10.47 5.68
CA ARG A 402 -18.83 -10.76 5.68
C ARG A 402 -19.61 -9.53 6.16
N THR A 403 -20.62 -9.13 5.40
CA THR A 403 -21.62 -8.18 5.91
C THR A 403 -22.66 -8.90 6.74
N LYS A 404 -23.73 -8.20 7.11
CA LYS A 404 -24.92 -8.82 7.74
C LYS A 404 -25.92 -9.32 6.72
N ILE A 405 -25.66 -9.14 5.43
CA ILE A 405 -26.42 -9.73 4.32
C ILE A 405 -25.63 -10.97 3.89
N PRO A 406 -26.22 -12.19 3.89
CA PRO A 406 -25.45 -13.44 3.73
C PRO A 406 -24.64 -13.54 2.44
N ASN A 407 -25.11 -12.96 1.35
CA ASN A 407 -24.48 -13.02 0.03
C ASN A 407 -23.88 -11.67 -0.41
N VAL A 408 -23.65 -10.75 0.52
CA VAL A 408 -22.89 -9.51 0.28
C VAL A 408 -21.59 -9.56 1.05
N LEU A 409 -20.51 -9.73 0.32
CA LEU A 409 -19.14 -9.81 0.84
C LEU A 409 -18.38 -8.52 0.54
N GLN A 410 -17.33 -8.27 1.30
CA GLN A 410 -16.41 -7.14 1.12
C GLN A 410 -15.00 -7.66 0.88
N THR A 411 -14.24 -6.93 0.06
CA THR A 411 -12.84 -7.20 -0.24
C THR A 411 -12.04 -5.90 -0.28
N GLY A 412 -10.77 -5.97 -0.70
CA GLY A 412 -9.91 -4.80 -0.90
C GLY A 412 -9.13 -4.37 0.33
N GLN A 413 -8.48 -3.21 0.22
CA GLN A 413 -7.48 -2.74 1.20
C GLN A 413 -8.01 -2.49 2.62
N ASN A 414 -9.33 -2.35 2.79
CA ASN A 414 -9.95 -2.09 4.09
C ASN A 414 -10.25 -3.37 4.89
N ILE A 415 -10.14 -4.55 4.29
CA ILE A 415 -10.56 -5.81 4.89
C ILE A 415 -9.43 -6.47 5.66
N ASN A 416 -8.30 -6.65 5.02
CA ASN A 416 -7.15 -7.34 5.61
C ASN A 416 -5.93 -6.41 5.72
N SER A 417 -5.39 -5.99 4.59
CA SER A 417 -4.24 -5.10 4.50
C SER A 417 -4.25 -4.39 3.15
N HIS A 418 -3.57 -3.27 3.06
CA HIS A 418 -3.37 -2.53 1.82
C HIS A 418 -2.16 -3.06 1.03
N GLY A 419 -1.91 -2.43 -0.13
CA GLY A 419 -0.88 -2.86 -1.06
C GLY A 419 -1.27 -4.12 -1.84
N ILE A 420 -0.51 -4.47 -2.88
CA ILE A 420 -0.89 -5.55 -3.80
C ILE A 420 -1.03 -6.90 -3.08
N LEU A 421 -0.06 -7.25 -2.23
CA LEU A 421 -0.11 -8.51 -1.49
C LEU A 421 -1.28 -8.52 -0.51
N GLY A 422 -1.45 -7.45 0.27
CA GLY A 422 -2.54 -7.36 1.26
C GLY A 422 -3.92 -7.45 0.62
N VAL A 423 -4.11 -6.80 -0.53
CA VAL A 423 -5.38 -6.86 -1.29
C VAL A 423 -5.63 -8.27 -1.86
N ILE A 424 -4.61 -8.91 -2.44
CA ILE A 424 -4.76 -10.29 -2.96
C ILE A 424 -5.09 -11.26 -1.81
N VAL A 425 -4.38 -11.18 -0.68
CA VAL A 425 -4.66 -12.02 0.50
C VAL A 425 -6.08 -11.75 1.01
N GLY A 426 -6.49 -10.50 1.13
CA GLY A 426 -7.86 -10.13 1.51
C GLY A 426 -8.91 -10.68 0.54
N THR A 427 -8.61 -10.68 -0.76
CA THR A 427 -9.47 -11.27 -1.79
C THR A 427 -9.56 -12.79 -1.65
N ILE A 428 -8.45 -13.47 -1.37
CA ILE A 428 -8.44 -14.92 -1.11
C ILE A 428 -9.32 -15.25 0.11
N VAL A 429 -9.19 -14.49 1.20
CA VAL A 429 -10.05 -14.64 2.39
C VAL A 429 -11.51 -14.47 2.03
N THR A 430 -11.85 -13.46 1.23
CA THR A 430 -13.23 -13.24 0.78
C THR A 430 -13.74 -14.36 -0.13
N CYS A 431 -12.93 -14.79 -1.10
CA CYS A 431 -13.29 -15.87 -2.01
C CYS A 431 -13.37 -17.25 -1.30
N SER A 432 -12.71 -17.41 -0.15
CA SER A 432 -12.82 -18.66 0.64
C SER A 432 -14.21 -18.90 1.21
N GLU A 433 -15.07 -17.90 1.20
CA GLU A 433 -16.52 -18.06 1.51
C GLU A 433 -17.29 -18.83 0.43
N LEU A 434 -16.81 -18.78 -0.79
CA LEU A 434 -17.40 -19.45 -1.96
C LEU A 434 -16.64 -20.72 -2.36
N LEU A 435 -15.31 -20.65 -2.16
CA LEU A 435 -14.39 -21.73 -2.45
C LEU A 435 -13.66 -22.10 -1.16
N THR A 436 -13.31 -23.18 -0.73
CA THR A 436 -12.57 -23.38 0.52
C THR A 436 -11.16 -22.77 0.47
N ALA A 437 -10.67 -22.27 1.59
CA ALA A 437 -9.31 -21.69 1.68
C ALA A 437 -8.24 -22.71 1.27
N GLU A 438 -8.41 -23.98 1.68
CA GLU A 438 -7.53 -25.09 1.30
C GLU A 438 -7.48 -25.27 -0.23
N ARG A 439 -8.63 -25.25 -0.90
CA ARG A 439 -8.69 -25.40 -2.36
C ARG A 439 -7.92 -24.27 -3.06
N ILE A 440 -8.14 -23.01 -2.64
CA ILE A 440 -7.44 -21.87 -3.24
C ILE A 440 -5.93 -21.99 -3.00
N PHE A 441 -5.52 -22.33 -1.77
CA PHE A 441 -4.12 -22.49 -1.43
C PHE A 441 -3.42 -23.58 -2.28
N LEU A 442 -4.05 -24.75 -2.43
CA LEU A 442 -3.52 -25.82 -3.28
C LEU A 442 -3.41 -25.39 -4.74
N GLN A 443 -4.43 -24.68 -5.28
CA GLN A 443 -4.38 -24.15 -6.64
C GLN A 443 -3.24 -23.15 -6.85
N ILE A 444 -2.95 -22.28 -5.87
CA ILE A 444 -1.81 -21.35 -5.93
C ILE A 444 -0.50 -22.14 -5.99
N LEU A 445 -0.35 -23.18 -5.16
CA LEU A 445 0.86 -24.02 -5.16
C LEU A 445 1.01 -24.82 -6.45
N GLU A 446 -0.07 -25.28 -7.04
CA GLU A 446 -0.05 -26.01 -8.33
C GLU A 446 0.34 -25.09 -9.48
N ALA A 447 -0.26 -23.90 -9.58
CA ALA A 447 0.06 -22.91 -10.59
C ALA A 447 1.54 -22.47 -10.58
N SER A 448 2.21 -22.57 -9.44
CA SER A 448 3.61 -22.20 -9.27
C SER A 448 4.62 -23.33 -9.58
N LYS A 449 4.17 -24.51 -10.02
CA LYS A 449 5.04 -25.65 -10.40
C LYS A 449 5.32 -25.74 -11.89
N GLY A 450 4.60 -24.98 -12.71
CA GLY A 450 4.73 -24.93 -14.16
C GLY A 450 5.52 -23.73 -14.62
#